data_332ddc7d107385bc46c5c2761048fdb8
#
_entry.id   332ddc7d107385bc46c5c2761048fdb8
#
_cell.length_a   1.000
_cell.length_b   1.000
_cell.length_c   1.000
_cell.angle_alpha   90.00
_cell.angle_beta   90.00
_cell.angle_gamma   90.00
#
_symmetry.space_group_name_H-M   'P 1'
#
loop_
_entity.id
_entity.type
_entity.pdbx_description
1 polymer ?
#
loop_
_entity_poly.entity_id
_entity_poly.type
_entity_poly.pdbx_seq_one_letter_code
_entity_poly.pdbx_strand_id
1 'polypeptide(L)'
;MSAFKKYRLNPETLLYEIEKVSARSRVLKAVMLVAASFALSVVYLWLFTSVLGLKLPKTVLLERANAKWISKMELMNRQLSAYDQTLNGLENRDNEIYRNIFGMNEIPDEVRNAGFGGVNRYAFLDVLPENSILKRTTVRLDVLTKKSYVQSKSFDDVEALSKRAGEMASCIPAVMPILPDRSKYRLSSSFGYRSDPISGKTRMHTGFDFACKPGNPVYATGDGTVMTVSFDLFNYGNSVVIDHGFGYKTRYAHLKTVFVTEGMKLKRGECLGESGNTGKSTGPHLHYEVMYKGNYVNPVNYFDLDMPVNEYADMVHKVSEESDNIMGRDIPKIRPRRREDGR
;
A
#
# COMPACT_ATOMS: atom_id res chain seq x y z
N MET A 1 48.99 45.44 -57.60
CA MET A 1 48.59 46.85 -57.48
C MET A 1 49.83 47.72 -57.40
N SER A 2 50.06 48.54 -58.41
CA SER A 2 51.20 49.42 -58.47
C SER A 2 51.05 50.53 -57.43
N ALA A 3 51.95 50.63 -56.47
CA ALA A 3 51.93 51.67 -55.47
C ALA A 3 52.30 53.00 -56.13
N PHE A 4 51.42 53.94 -56.18
CA PHE A 4 51.69 55.32 -56.65
C PHE A 4 52.81 55.90 -55.77
N LYS A 5 53.95 56.08 -56.36
CA LYS A 5 55.08 56.75 -55.72
C LYS A 5 54.78 58.25 -55.69
N LYS A 6 54.69 58.85 -54.48
CA LYS A 6 54.62 60.32 -54.34
C LYS A 6 55.98 60.92 -54.48
N TYR A 7 56.17 61.88 -55.32
CA TYR A 7 57.36 62.62 -55.54
C TYR A 7 57.20 64.01 -54.93
N ARG A 8 58.24 64.49 -54.24
CA ARG A 8 58.33 65.86 -53.72
C ARG A 8 59.51 66.49 -54.34
N LEU A 9 59.35 67.71 -54.86
CA LEU A 9 60.45 68.54 -55.43
C LEU A 9 61.34 68.98 -54.25
N ASN A 10 62.63 68.62 -54.27
CA ASN A 10 63.58 69.13 -53.32
C ASN A 10 64.02 70.57 -53.83
N PRO A 11 63.76 71.64 -53.03
CA PRO A 11 64.02 73.05 -53.50
C PRO A 11 65.49 73.38 -53.63
N GLU A 12 66.40 72.60 -53.01
CA GLU A 12 67.85 72.79 -53.06
C GLU A 12 68.52 72.14 -54.32
N THR A 13 67.99 70.94 -54.66
CA THR A 13 68.54 70.14 -55.75
C THR A 13 67.74 70.18 -57.03
N LEU A 14 66.54 70.83 -57.00
CA LEU A 14 65.52 70.94 -58.12
C LEU A 14 65.21 69.56 -58.73
N LEU A 15 65.42 68.46 -58.01
CA LEU A 15 65.09 67.08 -58.44
C LEU A 15 63.92 66.50 -57.65
N TYR A 16 63.07 65.68 -58.33
CA TYR A 16 61.96 64.97 -57.71
C TYR A 16 62.50 63.79 -56.92
N GLU A 17 62.39 63.84 -55.58
CA GLU A 17 62.69 62.75 -54.68
C GLU A 17 61.47 61.98 -54.29
N ILE A 18 61.60 60.61 -54.12
CA ILE A 18 60.53 59.79 -53.69
C ILE A 18 60.29 60.04 -52.18
N GLU A 19 59.12 60.52 -51.82
CA GLU A 19 58.75 60.72 -50.41
C GLU A 19 58.66 59.37 -49.71
N LYS A 20 59.66 59.04 -48.86
CA LYS A 20 59.71 57.84 -48.05
C LYS A 20 58.77 57.99 -46.85
N VAL A 21 57.45 57.55 -47.02
CA VAL A 21 56.52 57.51 -45.89
C VAL A 21 57.03 56.57 -44.82
N SER A 22 57.27 57.08 -43.60
CA SER A 22 57.82 56.31 -42.49
C SER A 22 56.93 55.10 -42.17
N ALA A 23 57.51 53.99 -41.75
CA ALA A 23 56.75 52.80 -41.37
C ALA A 23 55.70 53.09 -40.26
N ARG A 24 56.01 54.02 -39.32
CA ARG A 24 55.13 54.49 -38.27
C ARG A 24 53.86 55.17 -38.86
N SER A 25 54.02 56.03 -39.89
CA SER A 25 52.88 56.71 -40.54
C SER A 25 51.97 55.71 -41.28
N ARG A 26 52.54 54.64 -41.85
CA ARG A 26 51.73 53.57 -42.51
C ARG A 26 50.91 52.73 -41.49
N VAL A 27 51.59 52.37 -40.38
CA VAL A 27 50.91 51.64 -39.28
C VAL A 27 49.81 52.50 -38.64
N LEU A 28 50.10 53.80 -38.39
CA LEU A 28 49.11 54.71 -37.83
C LEU A 28 47.89 54.88 -38.74
N LYS A 29 48.08 55.02 -40.06
CA LYS A 29 46.95 55.09 -41.03
C LYS A 29 46.17 53.79 -41.09
N ALA A 30 46.85 52.64 -41.04
CA ALA A 30 46.17 51.32 -40.96
C ALA A 30 45.36 51.18 -39.70
N VAL A 31 45.91 51.55 -38.51
CA VAL A 31 45.17 51.55 -37.26
C VAL A 31 43.99 52.48 -37.28
N MET A 32 44.14 53.72 -37.80
CA MET A 32 43.01 54.67 -37.95
C MET A 32 41.93 54.13 -38.89
N LEU A 33 42.29 53.45 -39.97
CA LEU A 33 41.35 52.87 -40.90
C LEU A 33 40.53 51.72 -40.27
N VAL A 34 41.23 50.86 -39.47
CA VAL A 34 40.58 49.80 -38.71
C VAL A 34 39.65 50.40 -37.65
N ALA A 35 40.10 51.42 -36.89
CA ALA A 35 39.26 52.11 -35.90
C ALA A 35 38.02 52.78 -36.52
N ALA A 36 38.19 53.45 -37.68
CA ALA A 36 37.10 54.06 -38.41
C ALA A 36 36.09 53.00 -38.94
N SER A 37 36.58 51.87 -39.46
CA SER A 37 35.77 50.72 -39.86
C SER A 37 34.98 50.12 -38.68
N PHE A 38 35.61 49.97 -37.52
CA PHE A 38 34.96 49.53 -36.31
C PHE A 38 33.87 50.49 -35.84
N ALA A 39 34.16 51.80 -35.77
CA ALA A 39 33.21 52.83 -35.43
C ALA A 39 32.00 52.84 -36.39
N LEU A 40 32.23 52.69 -37.69
CA LEU A 40 31.19 52.62 -38.70
C LEU A 40 30.32 51.36 -38.55
N SER A 41 30.91 50.22 -38.16
CA SER A 41 30.20 48.99 -37.85
C SER A 41 29.30 49.14 -36.62
N VAL A 42 29.81 49.81 -35.55
CA VAL A 42 28.99 50.07 -34.33
C VAL A 42 27.80 51.00 -34.67
N VAL A 43 28.04 52.09 -35.44
CA VAL A 43 26.97 52.98 -35.88
C VAL A 43 25.94 52.25 -36.76
N TYR A 44 26.40 51.40 -37.67
CA TYR A 44 25.51 50.56 -38.49
C TYR A 44 24.69 49.60 -37.63
N LEU A 45 25.29 48.90 -36.67
CA LEU A 45 24.56 48.02 -35.73
C LEU A 45 23.55 48.81 -34.90
N TRP A 46 23.91 50.00 -34.41
CA TRP A 46 23.00 50.85 -33.66
C TRP A 46 21.83 51.31 -34.53
N LEU A 47 22.05 51.74 -35.76
CA LEU A 47 21.04 52.17 -36.72
C LEU A 47 20.11 50.98 -37.09
N PHE A 48 20.71 49.79 -37.29
CA PHE A 48 20.00 48.58 -37.62
C PHE A 48 19.05 48.15 -36.48
N THR A 49 19.53 48.19 -35.23
CA THR A 49 18.75 47.74 -34.08
C THR A 49 17.79 48.80 -33.51
N SER A 50 18.26 50.10 -33.42
CA SER A 50 17.50 51.13 -32.72
C SER A 50 16.60 51.95 -33.64
N VAL A 51 17.00 52.18 -34.87
CA VAL A 51 16.23 53.01 -35.83
C VAL A 51 15.34 52.14 -36.72
N LEU A 52 15.87 51.05 -37.25
CA LEU A 52 15.12 50.15 -38.13
C LEU A 52 14.34 49.08 -37.34
N GLY A 53 14.55 48.98 -36.04
CA GLY A 53 13.86 47.99 -35.18
C GLY A 53 14.12 46.53 -35.58
N LEU A 54 15.15 46.25 -36.38
CA LEU A 54 15.45 44.92 -36.89
C LEU A 54 16.23 44.14 -35.86
N LYS A 55 15.76 42.92 -35.57
CA LYS A 55 16.41 42.01 -34.61
C LYS A 55 17.61 41.29 -35.23
N LEU A 56 18.67 41.17 -34.49
CA LEU A 56 19.84 40.37 -34.91
C LEU A 56 19.42 38.90 -35.11
N PRO A 57 19.97 38.16 -36.07
CA PRO A 57 19.63 36.76 -36.32
C PRO A 57 19.80 35.90 -35.08
N LYS A 58 20.83 36.17 -34.27
CA LYS A 58 21.08 35.45 -33.00
C LYS A 58 19.97 35.71 -31.96
N THR A 59 19.48 36.95 -31.85
CA THR A 59 18.39 37.26 -30.90
C THR A 59 17.09 36.59 -31.32
N VAL A 60 16.78 36.56 -32.63
CA VAL A 60 15.60 35.87 -33.17
C VAL A 60 15.65 34.35 -32.87
N LEU A 61 16.81 33.72 -33.02
CA LEU A 61 17.00 32.29 -32.69
C LEU A 61 16.82 32.05 -31.21
N LEU A 62 17.39 32.88 -30.33
CA LEU A 62 17.24 32.79 -28.89
C LEU A 62 15.79 33.00 -28.43
N GLU A 63 15.09 33.99 -29.00
CA GLU A 63 13.67 34.23 -28.71
C GLU A 63 12.80 33.04 -29.11
N ARG A 64 13.04 32.46 -30.31
CA ARG A 64 12.33 31.24 -30.74
C ARG A 64 12.60 30.05 -29.80
N ALA A 65 13.87 29.85 -29.41
CA ALA A 65 14.24 28.80 -28.45
C ALA A 65 13.55 29.02 -27.08
N ASN A 66 13.57 30.28 -26.58
CA ASN A 66 12.91 30.61 -25.31
C ASN A 66 11.39 30.43 -25.39
N ALA A 67 10.75 30.88 -26.48
CA ALA A 67 9.32 30.67 -26.67
C ALA A 67 8.94 29.17 -26.67
N LYS A 68 9.76 28.34 -27.33
CA LYS A 68 9.57 26.87 -27.30
C LYS A 68 9.70 26.30 -25.89
N TRP A 69 10.69 26.76 -25.09
CA TRP A 69 10.86 26.33 -23.72
C TRP A 69 9.70 26.77 -22.80
N ILE A 70 9.23 28.01 -22.97
CA ILE A 70 8.07 28.54 -22.23
C ILE A 70 6.82 27.70 -22.53
N SER A 71 6.53 27.44 -23.81
CA SER A 71 5.37 26.59 -24.18
C SER A 71 5.48 25.18 -23.62
N LYS A 72 6.68 24.59 -23.59
CA LYS A 72 6.91 23.27 -22.99
C LYS A 72 6.68 23.28 -21.47
N MET A 73 7.14 24.33 -20.78
CA MET A 73 6.90 24.53 -19.35
C MET A 73 5.43 24.73 -19.02
N GLU A 74 4.69 25.47 -19.86
CA GLU A 74 3.23 25.63 -19.70
C GLU A 74 2.50 24.29 -19.84
N LEU A 75 2.89 23.47 -20.82
CA LEU A 75 2.32 22.14 -20.98
C LEU A 75 2.61 21.27 -19.74
N MET A 76 3.84 21.29 -19.25
CA MET A 76 4.19 20.58 -18.00
C MET A 76 3.37 21.07 -16.80
N ASN A 77 3.15 22.37 -16.66
CA ASN A 77 2.32 22.91 -15.58
C ASN A 77 0.85 22.46 -15.67
N ARG A 78 0.29 22.32 -16.88
CA ARG A 78 -1.05 21.73 -17.06
C ARG A 78 -1.09 20.27 -16.63
N GLN A 79 -0.06 19.47 -16.98
CA GLN A 79 0.04 18.09 -16.55
C GLN A 79 0.18 17.98 -15.02
N LEU A 80 1.02 18.82 -14.40
CA LEU A 80 1.15 18.88 -12.93
C LEU A 80 -0.18 19.25 -12.25
N SER A 81 -1.01 20.12 -12.89
CA SER A 81 -2.35 20.42 -12.38
C SER A 81 -3.28 19.21 -12.39
N ALA A 82 -3.23 18.41 -13.46
CA ALA A 82 -4.03 17.18 -13.54
C ALA A 82 -3.59 16.16 -12.51
N TYR A 83 -2.28 16.00 -12.30
CA TYR A 83 -1.75 15.10 -11.24
C TYR A 83 -2.16 15.56 -9.83
N ASP A 84 -2.12 16.88 -9.56
CA ASP A 84 -2.57 17.44 -8.29
C ASP A 84 -4.05 17.14 -8.03
N GLN A 85 -4.91 17.30 -9.02
CA GLN A 85 -6.34 16.94 -8.91
C GLN A 85 -6.55 15.45 -8.63
N THR A 86 -5.81 14.58 -9.33
CA THR A 86 -5.88 13.14 -9.11
C THR A 86 -5.42 12.77 -7.70
N LEU A 87 -4.32 13.37 -7.24
CA LEU A 87 -3.77 13.12 -5.92
C LEU A 87 -4.72 13.60 -4.81
N ASN A 88 -5.31 14.79 -4.96
CA ASN A 88 -6.34 15.29 -4.03
C ASN A 88 -7.56 14.33 -3.98
N GLY A 89 -7.96 13.77 -5.11
CA GLY A 89 -9.01 12.74 -5.15
C GLY A 89 -8.64 11.46 -4.39
N LEU A 90 -7.36 11.05 -4.42
CA LEU A 90 -6.86 9.92 -3.63
C LEU A 90 -6.79 10.26 -2.14
N GLU A 91 -6.35 11.47 -1.78
CA GLU A 91 -6.31 11.98 -0.41
C GLU A 91 -7.70 12.00 0.24
N ASN A 92 -8.71 12.47 -0.49
CA ASN A 92 -10.09 12.47 0.00
C ASN A 92 -10.61 11.04 0.24
N ARG A 93 -10.38 10.11 -0.71
CA ARG A 93 -10.77 8.70 -0.51
C ARG A 93 -10.04 8.05 0.66
N ASP A 94 -8.77 8.38 0.84
CA ASP A 94 -7.98 7.90 1.97
C ASP A 94 -8.60 8.35 3.30
N ASN A 95 -8.86 9.65 3.46
CA ASN A 95 -9.42 10.21 4.69
C ASN A 95 -10.87 9.76 4.91
N GLU A 96 -11.75 9.88 3.92
CA GLU A 96 -13.19 9.66 4.08
C GLU A 96 -13.57 8.17 4.13
N ILE A 97 -12.82 7.30 3.46
CA ILE A 97 -13.16 5.88 3.34
C ILE A 97 -12.19 5.02 4.13
N TYR A 98 -10.92 4.94 3.68
CA TYR A 98 -9.99 3.94 4.21
C TYR A 98 -9.62 4.19 5.66
N ARG A 99 -9.28 5.43 6.02
CA ARG A 99 -8.91 5.76 7.40
C ARG A 99 -10.09 5.65 8.36
N ASN A 100 -11.29 6.01 7.92
CA ASN A 100 -12.52 5.84 8.72
C ASN A 100 -12.85 4.37 9.00
N ILE A 101 -12.76 3.49 8.00
CA ILE A 101 -13.03 2.04 8.19
C ILE A 101 -12.10 1.45 9.25
N PHE A 102 -10.83 1.86 9.29
CA PHE A 102 -9.83 1.34 10.22
C PHE A 102 -9.67 2.17 11.50
N GLY A 103 -10.51 3.20 11.71
CA GLY A 103 -10.44 4.06 12.89
C GLY A 103 -9.15 4.86 13.01
N MET A 104 -8.52 5.19 11.87
CA MET A 104 -7.31 6.01 11.80
C MET A 104 -7.65 7.49 11.79
N ASN A 105 -6.79 8.32 12.39
CA ASN A 105 -6.93 9.77 12.27
C ASN A 105 -6.63 10.25 10.85
N GLU A 106 -7.30 11.32 10.43
CA GLU A 106 -7.01 12.01 9.17
C GLU A 106 -5.57 12.59 9.19
N ILE A 107 -4.93 12.60 8.02
CA ILE A 107 -3.62 13.26 7.87
C ILE A 107 -3.88 14.73 7.60
N PRO A 108 -3.41 15.65 8.48
CA PRO A 108 -3.62 17.09 8.30
C PRO A 108 -3.05 17.62 7.00
N ASP A 109 -3.72 18.58 6.40
CA ASP A 109 -3.30 19.22 5.14
C ASP A 109 -1.93 19.88 5.25
N GLU A 110 -1.56 20.37 6.43
CA GLU A 110 -0.24 20.94 6.68
C GLU A 110 0.88 19.89 6.48
N VAL A 111 0.63 18.63 6.86
CA VAL A 111 1.57 17.52 6.67
C VAL A 111 1.66 17.14 5.19
N ARG A 112 0.53 17.13 4.49
CA ARG A 112 0.45 16.77 3.07
C ARG A 112 1.09 17.84 2.18
N ASN A 113 0.81 19.12 2.47
CA ASN A 113 1.27 20.25 1.68
C ASN A 113 2.63 20.83 2.12
N ALA A 114 3.19 20.33 3.24
CA ALA A 114 4.50 20.76 3.69
C ALA A 114 5.56 20.43 2.62
N GLY A 115 6.32 21.44 2.19
CA GLY A 115 7.51 21.21 1.38
C GLY A 115 8.56 20.37 2.14
N PHE A 116 9.57 19.91 1.44
CA PHE A 116 10.74 19.29 2.07
C PHE A 116 11.54 20.38 2.80
N GLY A 117 11.21 20.69 4.05
CA GLY A 117 11.83 21.76 4.86
C GLY A 117 13.34 21.56 5.07
N GLY A 118 13.99 22.61 5.57
CA GLY A 118 15.33 22.54 6.19
C GLY A 118 16.50 23.18 5.44
N VAL A 119 16.48 23.31 4.11
CA VAL A 119 17.54 24.00 3.34
C VAL A 119 16.89 24.82 2.24
N ASN A 120 17.44 26.02 1.94
CA ASN A 120 17.01 26.79 0.77
C ASN A 120 17.40 26.06 -0.53
N ARG A 121 16.60 25.04 -0.90
CA ARG A 121 16.80 24.25 -2.13
C ARG A 121 16.68 25.08 -3.40
N TYR A 122 16.07 26.25 -3.29
CA TYR A 122 15.75 27.12 -4.41
C TYR A 122 16.72 28.30 -4.52
N ALA A 123 17.81 28.34 -3.72
CA ALA A 123 18.80 29.40 -3.78
C ALA A 123 19.32 29.68 -5.20
N PHE A 124 19.47 28.66 -6.03
CA PHE A 124 19.86 28.80 -7.43
C PHE A 124 18.78 29.45 -8.31
N LEU A 125 17.52 29.48 -7.87
CA LEU A 125 16.41 30.14 -8.55
C LEU A 125 16.14 31.56 -8.04
N ASP A 126 16.81 32.01 -6.98
CA ASP A 126 16.61 33.35 -6.40
C ASP A 126 17.07 34.48 -7.33
N VAL A 127 17.92 34.15 -8.33
CA VAL A 127 18.32 35.04 -9.42
C VAL A 127 17.15 35.31 -10.39
N LEU A 128 16.13 34.44 -10.41
CA LEU A 128 14.96 34.57 -11.27
C LEU A 128 13.86 35.41 -10.61
N PRO A 129 13.06 36.15 -11.40
CA PRO A 129 11.88 36.82 -10.87
C PRO A 129 10.94 35.86 -10.15
N GLU A 130 10.25 36.32 -9.09
CA GLU A 130 9.28 35.55 -8.30
C GLU A 130 8.18 34.89 -9.17
N ASN A 131 7.74 35.59 -10.20
CA ASN A 131 6.73 35.11 -11.14
C ASN A 131 7.29 34.23 -12.26
N SER A 132 8.58 33.85 -12.21
CA SER A 132 9.19 32.96 -13.20
C SER A 132 8.45 31.62 -13.25
N ILE A 133 8.07 31.19 -14.46
CA ILE A 133 7.42 29.90 -14.68
C ILE A 133 8.29 28.74 -14.19
N LEU A 134 9.61 28.84 -14.32
CA LEU A 134 10.54 27.83 -13.85
C LEU A 134 10.50 27.68 -12.32
N LYS A 135 10.57 28.79 -11.57
CA LYS A 135 10.52 28.78 -10.10
C LYS A 135 9.21 28.15 -9.62
N ARG A 136 8.08 28.58 -10.16
CA ARG A 136 6.75 28.03 -9.81
C ARG A 136 6.62 26.54 -10.13
N THR A 137 7.10 26.10 -11.30
CA THR A 137 7.04 24.70 -11.71
C THR A 137 7.89 23.82 -10.80
N THR A 138 9.09 24.27 -10.44
CA THR A 138 9.99 23.51 -9.55
C THR A 138 9.40 23.37 -8.15
N VAL A 139 8.92 24.44 -7.53
CA VAL A 139 8.27 24.40 -6.21
C VAL A 139 7.05 23.47 -6.22
N ARG A 140 6.22 23.59 -7.27
CA ARG A 140 5.02 22.77 -7.41
C ARG A 140 5.36 21.29 -7.55
N LEU A 141 6.39 20.93 -8.30
CA LEU A 141 6.86 19.56 -8.45
C LEU A 141 7.30 18.96 -7.12
N ASP A 142 8.02 19.72 -6.31
CA ASP A 142 8.48 19.28 -4.99
C ASP A 142 7.30 19.06 -4.03
N VAL A 143 6.30 19.94 -4.03
CA VAL A 143 5.07 19.76 -3.22
C VAL A 143 4.33 18.50 -3.65
N LEU A 144 4.13 18.27 -4.97
CA LEU A 144 3.48 17.07 -5.47
C LEU A 144 4.27 15.79 -5.14
N THR A 145 5.58 15.85 -5.20
CA THR A 145 6.44 14.73 -4.80
C THR A 145 6.25 14.40 -3.33
N LYS A 146 6.19 15.42 -2.47
CA LYS A 146 5.93 15.23 -1.03
C LYS A 146 4.53 14.65 -0.78
N LYS A 147 3.50 15.19 -1.42
CA LYS A 147 2.12 14.67 -1.32
C LYS A 147 2.06 13.19 -1.72
N SER A 148 2.68 12.83 -2.86
CA SER A 148 2.74 11.44 -3.33
C SER A 148 3.43 10.51 -2.32
N TYR A 149 4.51 10.97 -1.69
CA TYR A 149 5.20 10.21 -0.66
C TYR A 149 4.32 9.99 0.58
N VAL A 150 3.65 11.04 1.08
CA VAL A 150 2.74 10.94 2.23
C VAL A 150 1.59 9.99 1.91
N GLN A 151 1.00 10.09 0.70
CA GLN A 151 -0.08 9.21 0.28
C GLN A 151 0.37 7.75 0.15
N SER A 152 1.56 7.49 -0.37
CA SER A 152 2.12 6.14 -0.43
C SER A 152 2.28 5.55 0.97
N LYS A 153 2.79 6.33 1.93
CA LYS A 153 2.90 5.90 3.33
C LYS A 153 1.55 5.62 3.98
N SER A 154 0.56 6.47 3.71
CA SER A 154 -0.80 6.21 4.18
C SER A 154 -1.35 4.87 3.68
N PHE A 155 -1.12 4.55 2.42
CA PHE A 155 -1.56 3.26 1.85
C PHE A 155 -0.81 2.06 2.44
N ASP A 156 0.48 2.18 2.77
CA ASP A 156 1.23 1.14 3.48
C ASP A 156 0.56 0.84 4.84
N ASP A 157 0.16 1.89 5.58
CA ASP A 157 -0.52 1.76 6.88
C ASP A 157 -1.90 1.10 6.73
N VAL A 158 -2.70 1.51 5.74
CA VAL A 158 -4.02 0.94 5.43
C VAL A 158 -3.89 -0.54 5.03
N GLU A 159 -2.89 -0.89 4.21
CA GLU A 159 -2.62 -2.28 3.81
C GLU A 159 -2.28 -3.15 5.02
N ALA A 160 -1.42 -2.67 5.92
CA ALA A 160 -1.04 -3.39 7.13
C ALA A 160 -2.25 -3.65 8.04
N LEU A 161 -3.12 -2.65 8.24
CA LEU A 161 -4.34 -2.81 9.02
C LEU A 161 -5.37 -3.72 8.35
N SER A 162 -5.51 -3.64 7.03
CA SER A 162 -6.40 -4.53 6.27
C SER A 162 -5.98 -6.00 6.38
N LYS A 163 -4.69 -6.29 6.25
CA LYS A 163 -4.15 -7.64 6.47
C LYS A 163 -4.44 -8.14 7.89
N ARG A 164 -4.18 -7.30 8.90
CA ARG A 164 -4.45 -7.64 10.31
C ARG A 164 -5.93 -7.86 10.59
N ALA A 165 -6.83 -7.07 9.99
CA ALA A 165 -8.27 -7.27 10.10
C ALA A 165 -8.72 -8.58 9.43
N GLY A 166 -8.16 -8.93 8.28
CA GLY A 166 -8.38 -10.21 7.60
C GLY A 166 -7.91 -11.40 8.44
N GLU A 167 -6.71 -11.34 9.02
CA GLU A 167 -6.20 -12.35 9.94
C GLU A 167 -7.09 -12.49 11.18
N MET A 168 -7.51 -11.38 11.79
CA MET A 168 -8.44 -11.41 12.91
C MET A 168 -9.77 -12.05 12.53
N ALA A 169 -10.34 -11.72 11.38
CA ALA A 169 -11.60 -12.29 10.90
C ALA A 169 -11.51 -13.81 10.66
N SER A 170 -10.37 -14.34 10.23
CA SER A 170 -10.14 -15.77 10.09
C SER A 170 -9.95 -16.49 11.43
N CYS A 171 -9.41 -15.78 12.43
CA CYS A 171 -9.13 -16.32 13.78
C CYS A 171 -10.37 -16.36 14.69
N ILE A 172 -11.36 -15.46 14.50
CA ILE A 172 -12.60 -15.50 15.30
C ILE A 172 -13.32 -16.83 15.07
N PRO A 173 -13.73 -17.55 16.15
CA PRO A 173 -14.41 -18.85 16.04
C PRO A 173 -15.85 -18.68 15.52
N ALA A 174 -15.99 -18.55 14.19
CA ALA A 174 -17.24 -18.12 13.52
C ALA A 174 -18.07 -19.27 12.93
N VAL A 175 -17.59 -20.50 12.93
CA VAL A 175 -18.32 -21.66 12.40
C VAL A 175 -18.62 -22.68 13.49
N MET A 176 -19.60 -23.55 13.27
CA MET A 176 -19.92 -24.62 14.20
C MET A 176 -18.77 -25.63 14.29
N PRO A 177 -18.54 -26.23 15.47
CA PRO A 177 -17.49 -27.25 15.65
C PRO A 177 -17.84 -28.61 15.02
N ILE A 178 -19.09 -28.79 14.58
CA ILE A 178 -19.58 -29.99 13.92
C ILE A 178 -20.42 -29.58 12.70
N LEU A 179 -20.60 -30.54 11.75
CA LEU A 179 -21.47 -30.33 10.59
C LEU A 179 -22.88 -29.93 11.03
N PRO A 180 -23.48 -28.81 10.51
CA PRO A 180 -24.80 -28.32 10.92
C PRO A 180 -25.96 -29.17 10.37
N ASP A 181 -25.84 -30.48 10.36
CA ASP A 181 -26.86 -31.44 9.98
C ASP A 181 -27.67 -31.85 11.21
N ARG A 182 -28.82 -31.23 11.41
CA ARG A 182 -29.74 -31.48 12.58
C ARG A 182 -30.22 -32.93 12.70
N SER A 183 -30.04 -33.77 11.69
CA SER A 183 -30.28 -35.20 11.78
C SER A 183 -29.16 -35.96 12.53
N LYS A 184 -28.00 -35.37 12.64
CA LYS A 184 -26.77 -35.98 13.23
C LYS A 184 -26.46 -35.49 14.63
N TYR A 185 -26.98 -34.35 15.04
CA TYR A 185 -26.78 -33.81 16.39
C TYR A 185 -28.04 -33.13 16.94
N ARG A 186 -28.07 -32.99 18.27
CA ARG A 186 -29.07 -32.22 19.01
C ARG A 186 -28.35 -31.29 20.00
N LEU A 187 -28.81 -30.07 20.14
CA LEU A 187 -28.38 -29.16 21.19
C LEU A 187 -28.87 -29.70 22.54
N SER A 188 -27.98 -30.13 23.43
CA SER A 188 -28.32 -30.80 24.68
C SER A 188 -28.21 -29.90 25.89
N SER A 189 -27.25 -28.96 25.89
CA SER A 189 -27.06 -28.04 27.01
C SER A 189 -26.43 -26.72 26.55
N SER A 190 -26.98 -25.62 27.06
CA SER A 190 -26.51 -24.25 26.77
C SER A 190 -25.53 -23.76 27.82
N PHE A 191 -24.81 -22.67 27.46
CA PHE A 191 -23.96 -21.91 28.35
C PHE A 191 -24.77 -21.26 29.48
N GLY A 192 -24.20 -21.21 30.69
CA GLY A 192 -24.78 -20.50 31.84
C GLY A 192 -25.03 -21.38 33.07
N TYR A 193 -25.65 -20.79 34.09
CA TYR A 193 -25.94 -21.51 35.34
C TYR A 193 -27.09 -22.51 35.12
N ARG A 194 -26.82 -23.77 35.45
CA ARG A 194 -27.84 -24.85 35.38
C ARG A 194 -27.63 -25.92 36.47
N SER A 195 -28.61 -26.73 36.72
CA SER A 195 -28.47 -27.90 37.56
C SER A 195 -27.51 -28.89 36.91
N ASP A 196 -26.46 -29.31 37.63
CA ASP A 196 -25.51 -30.33 37.20
C ASP A 196 -26.24 -31.68 37.15
N PRO A 197 -26.28 -32.39 36.02
CA PRO A 197 -27.05 -33.62 35.88
C PRO A 197 -26.55 -34.78 36.75
N ILE A 198 -25.32 -34.70 37.28
CA ILE A 198 -24.72 -35.74 38.12
C ILE A 198 -24.88 -35.41 39.59
N SER A 199 -24.64 -34.16 40.00
CA SER A 199 -24.63 -33.75 41.41
C SER A 199 -25.93 -33.08 41.87
N GLY A 200 -26.81 -32.66 40.94
CA GLY A 200 -28.00 -31.87 41.21
C GLY A 200 -27.77 -30.44 41.69
N LYS A 201 -26.51 -30.02 41.89
CA LYS A 201 -26.16 -28.68 42.36
C LYS A 201 -26.15 -27.68 41.20
N THR A 202 -26.53 -26.42 41.44
CA THR A 202 -26.36 -25.33 40.45
C THR A 202 -24.90 -25.11 40.19
N ARG A 203 -24.50 -25.24 38.92
CA ARG A 203 -23.11 -25.05 38.46
C ARG A 203 -23.13 -24.23 37.16
N MET A 204 -22.07 -23.44 37.00
CA MET A 204 -21.82 -22.72 35.72
C MET A 204 -21.36 -23.75 34.67
N HIS A 205 -22.08 -23.80 33.55
CA HIS A 205 -21.70 -24.51 32.33
C HIS A 205 -20.94 -23.55 31.43
N THR A 206 -19.64 -23.79 31.29
CA THR A 206 -18.71 -22.86 30.59
C THR A 206 -18.71 -23.03 29.08
N GLY A 207 -19.49 -23.95 28.56
CA GLY A 207 -19.54 -24.27 27.13
C GLY A 207 -20.95 -24.54 26.61
N PHE A 208 -20.98 -25.21 25.49
CA PHE A 208 -22.18 -25.62 24.79
C PHE A 208 -22.05 -27.08 24.38
N ASP A 209 -23.10 -27.89 24.63
CA ASP A 209 -23.07 -29.34 24.39
C ASP A 209 -23.86 -29.74 23.16
N PHE A 210 -23.21 -30.40 22.23
CA PHE A 210 -23.77 -31.00 21.03
C PHE A 210 -23.89 -32.52 21.23
N ALA A 211 -25.09 -33.00 21.60
CA ALA A 211 -25.34 -34.43 21.66
C ALA A 211 -25.30 -35.07 20.29
N CYS A 212 -24.35 -35.92 20.03
CA CYS A 212 -24.11 -36.58 18.75
C CYS A 212 -23.54 -37.98 18.96
N LYS A 213 -23.62 -38.85 17.95
CA LYS A 213 -23.01 -40.16 17.99
C LYS A 213 -21.50 -40.07 18.09
N PRO A 214 -20.84 -41.01 18.86
CA PRO A 214 -19.37 -41.11 18.81
C PRO A 214 -18.86 -41.34 17.40
N GLY A 215 -17.73 -40.67 17.04
CA GLY A 215 -17.15 -40.72 15.70
C GLY A 215 -17.65 -39.66 14.76
N ASN A 216 -18.44 -38.68 15.24
CA ASN A 216 -18.81 -37.53 14.42
C ASN A 216 -17.61 -36.57 14.25
N PRO A 217 -17.21 -36.15 13.04
CA PRO A 217 -16.06 -35.28 12.86
C PRO A 217 -16.24 -33.94 13.58
N VAL A 218 -15.13 -33.47 14.19
CA VAL A 218 -15.05 -32.19 14.91
C VAL A 218 -14.05 -31.30 14.22
N TYR A 219 -14.42 -30.04 13.99
CA TYR A 219 -13.68 -29.09 13.17
C TYR A 219 -13.25 -27.87 13.97
N ALA A 220 -12.11 -27.30 13.63
CA ALA A 220 -11.63 -26.03 14.15
C ALA A 220 -12.56 -24.89 13.73
N THR A 221 -13.02 -24.09 14.69
CA THR A 221 -14.03 -23.03 14.46
C THR A 221 -13.44 -21.72 13.94
N GLY A 222 -12.11 -21.57 14.02
CA GLY A 222 -11.31 -20.46 13.50
C GLY A 222 -9.89 -20.90 13.21
N ASP A 223 -9.13 -20.09 12.47
CA ASP A 223 -7.70 -20.31 12.30
C ASP A 223 -6.99 -20.20 13.65
N GLY A 224 -5.99 -21.07 13.92
CA GLY A 224 -5.28 -21.02 15.18
C GLY A 224 -4.17 -22.05 15.30
N THR A 225 -3.55 -22.09 16.47
CA THR A 225 -2.51 -23.07 16.81
C THR A 225 -3.00 -23.94 17.97
N VAL A 226 -2.85 -25.24 17.88
CA VAL A 226 -3.16 -26.17 18.96
C VAL A 226 -2.26 -25.87 20.16
N MET A 227 -2.87 -25.38 21.23
CA MET A 227 -2.18 -24.98 22.45
C MET A 227 -1.92 -26.19 23.38
N THR A 228 -2.96 -27.04 23.52
CA THR A 228 -2.90 -28.19 24.43
C THR A 228 -3.73 -29.34 23.88
N VAL A 229 -3.19 -30.54 23.97
CA VAL A 229 -3.90 -31.81 23.79
C VAL A 229 -3.85 -32.57 25.13
N SER A 230 -5.02 -32.83 25.73
CA SER A 230 -5.12 -33.49 27.06
C SER A 230 -5.93 -34.76 26.99
N PHE A 231 -5.51 -35.75 27.79
CA PHE A 231 -6.17 -37.03 27.94
C PHE A 231 -6.53 -37.23 29.43
N ASP A 232 -7.57 -36.55 29.92
CA ASP A 232 -7.99 -36.56 31.30
C ASP A 232 -9.18 -37.53 31.47
N LEU A 233 -9.03 -38.52 32.34
CA LEU A 233 -10.06 -39.53 32.60
C LEU A 233 -11.23 -38.99 33.44
N PHE A 234 -11.07 -37.86 34.13
CA PHE A 234 -12.01 -37.46 35.18
C PHE A 234 -12.84 -36.20 34.85
N ASN A 235 -12.38 -35.32 33.97
CA ASN A 235 -13.05 -34.05 33.66
C ASN A 235 -13.45 -33.97 32.17
N TYR A 236 -12.62 -33.27 31.37
CA TYR A 236 -12.90 -33.01 29.94
C TYR A 236 -12.64 -34.23 29.04
N GLY A 237 -12.12 -35.34 29.59
CA GLY A 237 -11.73 -36.48 28.77
C GLY A 237 -10.60 -36.11 27.78
N ASN A 238 -10.65 -36.69 26.58
CA ASN A 238 -9.75 -36.29 25.53
C ASN A 238 -10.21 -34.94 25.04
N SER A 239 -9.33 -33.94 25.08
CA SER A 239 -9.66 -32.56 24.71
C SER A 239 -8.54 -31.86 23.99
N VAL A 240 -8.92 -30.92 23.15
CA VAL A 240 -8.03 -30.06 22.40
C VAL A 240 -8.37 -28.60 22.74
N VAL A 241 -7.34 -27.80 22.99
CA VAL A 241 -7.45 -26.35 23.13
C VAL A 241 -6.70 -25.69 21.98
N ILE A 242 -7.37 -24.78 21.24
CA ILE A 242 -6.78 -24.00 20.16
C ILE A 242 -6.65 -22.55 20.63
N ASP A 243 -5.48 -21.97 20.44
CA ASP A 243 -5.25 -20.52 20.56
C ASP A 243 -5.37 -19.88 19.16
N HIS A 244 -6.37 -19.05 18.99
CA HIS A 244 -6.67 -18.37 17.73
C HIS A 244 -5.96 -17.00 17.60
N GLY A 245 -5.21 -16.58 18.64
CA GLY A 245 -4.72 -15.21 18.69
C GLY A 245 -5.84 -14.22 19.04
N PHE A 246 -5.52 -12.93 19.02
CA PHE A 246 -6.45 -11.82 19.31
C PHE A 246 -7.25 -11.99 20.62
N GLY A 247 -6.81 -12.85 21.53
CA GLY A 247 -7.45 -13.16 22.81
C GLY A 247 -8.49 -14.27 22.76
N TYR A 248 -8.72 -14.91 21.62
CA TYR A 248 -9.65 -16.02 21.46
C TYR A 248 -8.97 -17.36 21.67
N LYS A 249 -9.65 -18.24 22.45
CA LYS A 249 -9.31 -19.65 22.57
C LYS A 249 -10.58 -20.47 22.51
N THR A 250 -10.48 -21.71 22.00
CA THR A 250 -11.59 -22.66 22.00
C THR A 250 -11.14 -23.98 22.59
N ARG A 251 -12.07 -24.69 23.24
CA ARG A 251 -11.87 -26.06 23.75
C ARG A 251 -12.91 -26.98 23.14
N TYR A 252 -12.43 -28.17 22.76
CA TYR A 252 -13.22 -29.27 22.24
C TYR A 252 -12.96 -30.46 23.19
N ALA A 253 -14.00 -30.96 23.86
CA ALA A 253 -13.82 -31.97 24.89
C ALA A 253 -14.73 -33.18 24.68
N HIS A 254 -14.49 -34.25 25.48
CA HIS A 254 -15.13 -35.57 25.43
C HIS A 254 -14.89 -36.28 24.08
N LEU A 255 -13.75 -36.01 23.42
CA LEU A 255 -13.42 -36.55 22.11
C LEU A 255 -13.14 -38.10 22.24
N LYS A 256 -13.52 -38.84 21.19
CA LYS A 256 -13.14 -40.25 21.02
C LYS A 256 -11.71 -40.36 20.51
N THR A 257 -11.41 -39.61 19.43
CA THR A 257 -10.11 -39.63 18.78
C THR A 257 -9.66 -38.18 18.57
N VAL A 258 -8.35 -37.92 18.73
CA VAL A 258 -7.71 -36.67 18.46
C VAL A 258 -6.72 -36.86 17.30
N PHE A 259 -6.80 -36.04 16.25
CA PHE A 259 -5.97 -36.14 15.06
C PHE A 259 -4.80 -35.14 15.04
N VAL A 260 -4.78 -34.24 16.02
CA VAL A 260 -3.85 -33.09 16.04
C VAL A 260 -2.90 -33.20 17.24
N THR A 261 -1.78 -32.50 17.15
CA THR A 261 -0.76 -32.43 18.21
C THR A 261 -0.51 -30.96 18.58
N GLU A 262 0.03 -30.75 19.79
CA GLU A 262 0.42 -29.43 20.27
C GLU A 262 1.40 -28.74 19.31
N GLY A 263 1.22 -27.42 19.09
CA GLY A 263 1.99 -26.61 18.15
C GLY A 263 1.52 -26.67 16.69
N MET A 264 0.56 -27.54 16.37
CA MET A 264 0.03 -27.67 15.02
C MET A 264 -0.86 -26.49 14.67
N LYS A 265 -0.65 -25.89 13.49
CA LYS A 265 -1.51 -24.84 12.96
C LYS A 265 -2.70 -25.45 12.25
N LEU A 266 -3.89 -24.93 12.55
CA LEU A 266 -5.14 -25.35 11.94
C LEU A 266 -5.83 -24.19 11.25
N LYS A 267 -6.49 -24.48 10.14
CA LYS A 267 -7.40 -23.59 9.46
C LYS A 267 -8.83 -23.79 9.96
N ARG A 268 -9.64 -22.73 9.90
CA ARG A 268 -11.08 -22.83 10.13
C ARG A 268 -11.69 -23.91 9.24
N GLY A 269 -12.44 -24.87 9.86
CA GLY A 269 -13.01 -26.01 9.15
C GLY A 269 -12.10 -27.21 9.01
N GLU A 270 -10.85 -27.16 9.49
CA GLU A 270 -9.95 -28.32 9.51
C GLU A 270 -10.36 -29.31 10.59
N CYS A 271 -10.38 -30.61 10.24
CA CYS A 271 -10.79 -31.66 11.14
C CYS A 271 -9.72 -31.91 12.22
N LEU A 272 -10.09 -31.78 13.50
CA LEU A 272 -9.20 -31.95 14.65
C LEU A 272 -9.38 -33.27 15.40
N GLY A 273 -10.51 -33.98 15.16
CA GLY A 273 -10.81 -35.23 15.86
C GLY A 273 -12.22 -35.71 15.64
N GLU A 274 -12.65 -36.65 16.46
CA GLU A 274 -13.99 -37.23 16.48
C GLU A 274 -14.64 -37.05 17.85
N SER A 275 -15.95 -36.73 17.88
CA SER A 275 -16.74 -36.68 19.11
C SER A 275 -16.83 -38.05 19.79
N GLY A 276 -16.99 -38.01 21.08
CA GLY A 276 -17.00 -39.25 21.89
C GLY A 276 -17.84 -39.18 23.14
N ASN A 277 -17.37 -39.85 24.19
CA ASN A 277 -17.97 -39.94 25.52
C ASN A 277 -16.89 -40.16 26.59
N THR A 278 -15.73 -39.54 26.44
CA THR A 278 -14.60 -39.70 27.36
C THR A 278 -14.68 -38.71 28.52
N GLY A 279 -14.03 -39.03 29.65
CA GLY A 279 -14.05 -38.19 30.85
C GLY A 279 -15.41 -38.18 31.58
N LYS A 280 -15.72 -37.08 32.28
CA LYS A 280 -16.97 -36.92 33.02
C LYS A 280 -18.11 -36.55 32.11
N SER A 281 -18.80 -37.52 31.54
CA SER A 281 -19.89 -37.36 30.61
C SER A 281 -21.07 -38.26 30.99
N THR A 282 -22.30 -37.77 30.76
CA THR A 282 -23.55 -38.53 30.98
C THR A 282 -24.06 -39.24 29.72
N GLY A 283 -23.47 -38.99 28.58
CA GLY A 283 -23.82 -39.59 27.30
C GLY A 283 -22.98 -38.98 26.16
N PRO A 284 -22.97 -39.61 24.99
CA PRO A 284 -22.15 -39.16 23.88
C PRO A 284 -22.48 -37.74 23.44
N HIS A 285 -21.51 -36.83 23.50
CA HIS A 285 -21.64 -35.44 23.07
C HIS A 285 -20.27 -34.79 22.80
N LEU A 286 -20.24 -33.68 22.09
CA LEU A 286 -19.12 -32.77 22.05
C LEU A 286 -19.42 -31.61 23.00
N HIS A 287 -18.53 -31.36 23.96
CA HIS A 287 -18.52 -30.15 24.77
C HIS A 287 -17.60 -29.12 24.10
N TYR A 288 -18.12 -27.93 23.84
CA TYR A 288 -17.40 -26.87 23.15
C TYR A 288 -17.44 -25.57 23.95
N GLU A 289 -16.25 -24.98 24.18
CA GLU A 289 -16.10 -23.72 24.90
C GLU A 289 -15.42 -22.66 24.03
N VAL A 290 -15.83 -21.42 24.21
CA VAL A 290 -15.15 -20.22 23.69
C VAL A 290 -14.68 -19.38 24.86
N MET A 291 -13.43 -18.94 24.81
CA MET A 291 -12.82 -18.03 25.77
C MET A 291 -12.34 -16.78 25.04
N TYR A 292 -12.65 -15.64 25.59
CA TYR A 292 -12.16 -14.35 25.12
C TYR A 292 -11.47 -13.59 26.24
N LYS A 293 -10.18 -13.27 26.05
CA LYS A 293 -9.32 -12.62 27.07
C LYS A 293 -9.38 -13.32 28.44
N GLY A 294 -9.38 -14.64 28.43
CA GLY A 294 -9.37 -15.48 29.65
C GLY A 294 -10.75 -15.73 30.28
N ASN A 295 -11.81 -15.11 29.78
CA ASN A 295 -13.18 -15.33 30.27
C ASN A 295 -13.96 -16.27 29.34
N TYR A 296 -14.75 -17.18 29.92
CA TYR A 296 -15.69 -18.00 29.16
C TYR A 296 -16.82 -17.13 28.64
N VAL A 297 -17.14 -17.26 27.36
CA VAL A 297 -18.22 -16.53 26.70
C VAL A 297 -19.19 -17.50 26.05
N ASN A 298 -20.44 -17.04 25.84
CA ASN A 298 -21.48 -17.90 25.25
C ASN A 298 -21.14 -18.24 23.79
N PRO A 299 -20.86 -19.53 23.45
CA PRO A 299 -20.45 -19.93 22.10
C PRO A 299 -21.48 -19.61 21.01
N VAL A 300 -22.76 -19.59 21.35
CA VAL A 300 -23.87 -19.30 20.39
C VAL A 300 -23.72 -17.92 19.73
N ASN A 301 -23.07 -16.97 20.40
CA ASN A 301 -22.88 -15.64 19.86
C ASN A 301 -21.83 -15.56 18.73
N TYR A 302 -21.12 -16.65 18.46
CA TYR A 302 -19.98 -16.68 17.56
C TYR A 302 -20.23 -17.47 16.28
N PHE A 303 -21.13 -18.43 16.26
CA PHE A 303 -21.39 -19.25 15.06
C PHE A 303 -22.81 -19.11 14.54
N ASP A 304 -22.94 -19.22 13.23
CA ASP A 304 -24.23 -19.22 12.55
C ASP A 304 -24.87 -20.63 12.67
N LEU A 305 -25.99 -20.69 13.42
CA LEU A 305 -26.79 -21.90 13.58
C LEU A 305 -27.59 -22.27 12.33
N ASP A 306 -27.77 -21.34 11.42
CA ASP A 306 -28.61 -21.48 10.24
C ASP A 306 -27.76 -21.65 8.95
N MET A 307 -26.43 -21.76 9.08
CA MET A 307 -25.54 -22.02 7.94
C MET A 307 -25.98 -23.29 7.20
N PRO A 308 -26.21 -23.24 5.89
CA PRO A 308 -26.62 -24.41 5.11
C PRO A 308 -25.57 -25.53 5.12
N VAL A 309 -26.01 -26.77 5.25
CA VAL A 309 -25.14 -27.94 5.33
C VAL A 309 -24.19 -28.07 4.14
N ASN A 310 -24.67 -27.74 2.94
CA ASN A 310 -23.87 -27.75 1.72
C ASN A 310 -22.75 -26.68 1.74
N GLU A 311 -23.06 -25.47 2.20
CA GLU A 311 -22.07 -24.39 2.31
C GLU A 311 -20.96 -24.76 3.32
N TYR A 312 -21.36 -25.30 4.46
CA TYR A 312 -20.42 -25.80 5.47
C TYR A 312 -19.56 -26.95 4.90
N ALA A 313 -20.18 -27.91 4.21
CA ALA A 313 -19.46 -29.03 3.61
C ALA A 313 -18.45 -28.57 2.54
N ASP A 314 -18.84 -27.61 1.70
CA ASP A 314 -17.94 -27.03 0.67
C ASP A 314 -16.75 -26.30 1.33
N MET A 315 -16.98 -25.55 2.42
CA MET A 315 -15.92 -24.90 3.18
C MET A 315 -14.94 -25.92 3.74
N VAL A 316 -15.42 -26.96 4.41
CA VAL A 316 -14.57 -28.04 4.99
C VAL A 316 -13.82 -28.79 3.91
N HIS A 317 -14.43 -29.05 2.76
CA HIS A 317 -13.81 -29.74 1.63
C HIS A 317 -12.63 -28.93 1.06
N LYS A 318 -12.82 -27.63 0.84
CA LYS A 318 -11.73 -26.73 0.39
C LYS A 318 -10.54 -26.77 1.34
N VAL A 319 -10.80 -26.64 2.63
CA VAL A 319 -9.74 -26.65 3.66
C VAL A 319 -9.02 -27.98 3.71
N SER A 320 -9.76 -29.10 3.60
CA SER A 320 -9.17 -30.44 3.54
C SER A 320 -8.26 -30.64 2.34
N GLU A 321 -8.66 -30.17 1.15
CA GLU A 321 -7.83 -30.24 -0.06
C GLU A 321 -6.55 -29.39 0.04
N GLU A 322 -6.64 -28.20 0.65
CA GLU A 322 -5.48 -27.35 0.92
C GLU A 322 -4.53 -28.00 1.93
N SER A 323 -5.07 -28.60 3.01
CA SER A 323 -4.28 -29.29 4.03
C SER A 323 -3.60 -30.57 3.51
N ASP A 324 -4.32 -31.37 2.71
CA ASP A 324 -3.76 -32.59 2.07
C ASP A 324 -2.60 -32.25 1.13
N ASN A 325 -2.69 -31.14 0.40
CA ASN A 325 -1.62 -30.67 -0.48
C ASN A 325 -0.37 -30.22 0.29
N ILE A 326 -0.54 -29.75 1.53
CA ILE A 326 0.56 -29.21 2.35
C ILE A 326 1.20 -30.34 3.23
N MET A 327 0.43 -31.32 3.69
CA MET A 327 0.88 -32.23 4.78
C MET A 327 0.77 -33.72 4.47
N GLY A 328 0.16 -34.17 3.38
CA GLY A 328 0.05 -35.60 3.01
C GLY A 328 -0.70 -36.46 4.04
N ARG A 329 -1.74 -35.95 4.70
CA ARG A 329 -2.50 -36.66 5.76
C ARG A 329 -3.77 -37.29 5.21
N ASP A 330 -4.00 -38.56 5.58
CA ASP A 330 -5.27 -39.25 5.40
C ASP A 330 -6.32 -38.75 6.43
N ILE A 331 -6.99 -37.65 6.14
CA ILE A 331 -8.15 -37.15 6.92
C ILE A 331 -9.42 -37.81 6.35
N PRO A 332 -10.37 -38.26 7.17
CA PRO A 332 -11.62 -38.87 6.71
C PRO A 332 -12.38 -37.89 5.79
N LYS A 333 -12.46 -38.20 4.51
CA LYS A 333 -13.12 -37.33 3.51
C LYS A 333 -14.65 -37.41 3.68
N ILE A 334 -15.30 -36.27 3.91
CA ILE A 334 -16.76 -36.17 3.79
C ILE A 334 -17.10 -36.28 2.31
N ARG A 335 -17.71 -37.42 1.91
CA ARG A 335 -18.24 -37.55 0.54
C ARG A 335 -19.53 -36.73 0.45
N PRO A 336 -19.62 -35.72 -0.48
CA PRO A 336 -20.90 -35.06 -0.75
C PRO A 336 -21.90 -36.10 -1.23
N ARG A 337 -23.13 -36.07 -0.70
CA ARG A 337 -24.24 -36.86 -1.26
C ARG A 337 -24.43 -36.46 -2.73
N ARG A 338 -24.26 -37.39 -3.66
CA ARG A 338 -24.76 -37.19 -5.04
C ARG A 338 -26.23 -36.81 -4.95
N ARG A 339 -26.60 -35.69 -5.58
CA ARG A 339 -28.02 -35.42 -5.88
C ARG A 339 -28.54 -36.63 -6.63
N GLU A 340 -29.45 -37.38 -6.05
CA GLU A 340 -30.31 -38.24 -6.82
C GLU A 340 -31.21 -37.28 -7.62
N ASP A 341 -30.90 -37.10 -8.89
CA ASP A 341 -31.78 -36.44 -9.83
C ASP A 341 -33.08 -37.24 -9.85
N GLY A 342 -34.14 -36.63 -9.32
CA GLY A 342 -35.46 -37.22 -9.33
C GLY A 342 -35.91 -37.51 -10.75
N ARG A 343 -36.28 -38.76 -10.97
CA ARG A 343 -37.24 -39.14 -11.97
C ARG A 343 -38.63 -39.13 -11.38
#